data_82ae62fb0ab2f76b84d2fbfc1b273879
#
_entry.id   82ae62fb0ab2f76b84d2fbfc1b273879
#
_cell.length_a   1.000
_cell.length_b   1.000
_cell.length_c   1.000
_cell.angle_alpha   90.00
_cell.angle_beta   90.00
_cell.angle_gamma   90.00
#
_symmetry.space_group_name_H-M   'P 1'
#
loop_
_entity.id
_entity.type
_entity.pdbx_description
1 polymer ?
#
loop_
_entity_poly.entity_id
_entity_poly.type
_entity_poly.pdbx_seq_one_letter_code
_entity_poly.pdbx_strand_id
1 'polypeptide(L)'
;MCIRDRNSTFLPYITEYKKQVEDELTKLCQGVLKTTDDQLLKKAEDDEAKVFYIKMKGDYNRYIAEYAEGDLKKQVSDDALKAYEEATEVAKSLPVLNPIGLGLALNFSVFYYEVINDHKKAIEIAKSAVEKADKELPNIDEDADENRDTVSIYNLLKENLDMWVSEEEGEQ
;
A
#
# COMPACT_ATOMS: atom_id res chain seq x y z
N MET A 1 -36.81 -12.24 -24.80
CA MET A 1 -35.72 -11.23 -24.83
C MET A 1 -34.75 -11.50 -23.69
N CYS A 2 -33.58 -12.07 -23.96
CA CYS A 2 -32.64 -12.51 -22.96
C CYS A 2 -32.05 -11.35 -22.20
N ILE A 3 -31.83 -11.53 -20.87
CA ILE A 3 -31.15 -10.59 -19.96
C ILE A 3 -29.77 -10.20 -20.53
N ARG A 4 -29.15 -11.05 -21.34
CA ARG A 4 -27.87 -10.84 -22.03
C ARG A 4 -27.87 -9.64 -22.98
N ASP A 5 -29.01 -9.36 -23.68
CA ASP A 5 -29.10 -8.28 -24.68
C ASP A 5 -29.29 -6.89 -24.05
N ARG A 6 -29.84 -6.81 -22.82
CA ARG A 6 -30.01 -5.53 -22.12
C ARG A 6 -28.68 -4.99 -21.56
N ASN A 7 -27.73 -5.86 -21.18
CA ASN A 7 -26.43 -5.45 -20.68
C ASN A 7 -25.50 -4.94 -21.79
N SER A 8 -25.64 -5.44 -23.03
CA SER A 8 -24.80 -5.02 -24.16
C SER A 8 -25.05 -3.57 -24.60
N THR A 9 -26.27 -3.06 -24.42
CA THR A 9 -26.62 -1.67 -24.80
C THR A 9 -26.02 -0.63 -23.89
N PHE A 10 -25.80 -0.96 -22.60
CA PHE A 10 -25.22 -0.04 -21.61
C PHE A 10 -23.71 -0.18 -21.47
N LEU A 11 -23.11 -1.23 -22.00
CA LEU A 11 -21.68 -1.50 -21.87
C LEU A 11 -20.78 -0.34 -22.34
N PRO A 12 -21.04 0.29 -23.50
CA PRO A 12 -20.25 1.44 -23.95
C PRO A 12 -20.30 2.63 -22.98
N TYR A 13 -21.47 2.90 -22.41
CA TYR A 13 -21.64 3.99 -21.44
C TYR A 13 -20.92 3.70 -20.12
N ILE A 14 -20.96 2.45 -19.65
CA ILE A 14 -20.25 2.01 -18.45
C ILE A 14 -18.75 2.11 -18.67
N THR A 15 -18.24 1.67 -19.83
CA THR A 15 -16.83 1.74 -20.18
C THR A 15 -16.34 3.18 -20.26
N GLU A 16 -17.11 4.04 -20.91
CA GLU A 16 -16.77 5.48 -21.01
C GLU A 16 -16.77 6.16 -19.64
N TYR A 17 -17.78 5.88 -18.81
CA TYR A 17 -17.84 6.43 -17.45
C TYR A 17 -16.69 5.93 -16.57
N LYS A 18 -16.38 4.63 -16.63
CA LYS A 18 -15.23 4.06 -15.94
C LYS A 18 -13.93 4.80 -16.30
N LYS A 19 -13.70 4.99 -17.61
CA LYS A 19 -12.53 5.71 -18.10
C LYS A 19 -12.46 7.15 -17.60
N GLN A 20 -13.58 7.87 -17.58
CA GLN A 20 -13.62 9.24 -17.05
C GLN A 20 -13.23 9.27 -15.56
N VAL A 21 -13.72 8.33 -14.76
CA VAL A 21 -13.36 8.21 -13.34
C VAL A 21 -11.89 7.87 -13.15
N GLU A 22 -11.35 6.93 -13.94
CA GLU A 22 -9.93 6.56 -13.92
C GLU A 22 -9.01 7.72 -14.32
N ASP A 23 -9.39 8.50 -15.34
CA ASP A 23 -8.66 9.69 -15.77
C ASP A 23 -8.66 10.79 -14.69
N GLU A 24 -9.79 10.99 -14.02
CA GLU A 24 -9.90 11.95 -12.90
C GLU A 24 -9.06 11.51 -11.71
N LEU A 25 -9.15 10.24 -11.31
CA LEU A 25 -8.36 9.66 -10.23
C LEU A 25 -6.85 9.76 -10.51
N THR A 26 -6.43 9.47 -11.75
CA THR A 26 -5.03 9.62 -12.17
C THR A 26 -4.55 11.06 -11.97
N LYS A 27 -5.34 12.05 -12.37
CA LYS A 27 -4.97 13.48 -12.20
C LYS A 27 -4.84 13.86 -10.73
N LEU A 28 -5.76 13.39 -9.89
CA LEU A 28 -5.70 13.65 -8.44
C LEU A 28 -4.45 13.02 -7.82
N CYS A 29 -4.17 11.76 -8.10
CA CYS A 29 -2.97 11.07 -7.63
C CYS A 29 -1.69 11.78 -8.09
N GLN A 30 -1.60 12.15 -9.36
CA GLN A 30 -0.45 12.91 -9.89
C GLN A 30 -0.29 14.27 -9.23
N GLY A 31 -1.40 14.94 -8.88
CA GLY A 31 -1.39 16.18 -8.11
C GLY A 31 -0.76 16.01 -6.73
N VAL A 32 -1.12 14.93 -6.02
CA VAL A 32 -0.53 14.59 -4.72
C VAL A 32 0.95 14.26 -4.87
N LEU A 33 1.32 13.39 -5.81
CA LEU A 33 2.71 13.02 -6.08
C LEU A 33 3.58 14.25 -6.33
N LYS A 34 3.13 15.16 -7.19
CA LYS A 34 3.82 16.41 -7.48
C LYS A 34 3.99 17.28 -6.24
N THR A 35 2.93 17.44 -5.44
CA THR A 35 2.99 18.25 -4.21
C THR A 35 3.95 17.62 -3.20
N THR A 36 3.97 16.29 -3.09
CA THR A 36 4.88 15.55 -2.22
C THR A 36 6.34 15.79 -2.61
N ASP A 37 6.68 15.70 -3.90
CA ASP A 37 8.04 15.92 -4.39
C ASP A 37 8.47 17.40 -4.31
N ASP A 38 7.59 18.31 -4.71
CA ASP A 38 7.94 19.71 -4.82
C ASP A 38 8.02 20.43 -3.47
N GLN A 39 7.20 20.02 -2.50
CA GLN A 39 6.99 20.76 -1.26
C GLN A 39 7.20 19.94 0.00
N LEU A 40 6.58 18.75 0.12
CA LEU A 40 6.49 18.06 1.40
C LEU A 40 7.82 17.39 1.78
N LEU A 41 8.43 16.65 0.88
CA LEU A 41 9.72 15.99 1.12
C LEU A 41 10.85 17.00 1.41
N LYS A 42 10.81 18.17 0.78
CA LYS A 42 11.80 19.23 1.03
C LYS A 42 11.68 19.88 2.42
N LYS A 43 10.53 19.69 3.07
CA LYS A 43 10.23 20.24 4.40
C LYS A 43 10.23 19.15 5.49
N ALA A 44 10.51 17.90 5.13
CA ALA A 44 10.61 16.82 6.10
C ALA A 44 11.87 17.01 6.94
N GLU A 45 11.69 17.33 8.23
CA GLU A 45 12.78 17.64 9.15
C GLU A 45 13.36 16.38 9.82
N ASP A 46 12.55 15.34 9.99
CA ASP A 46 12.91 14.07 10.62
C ASP A 46 12.67 12.87 9.71
N ASP A 47 13.16 11.72 10.12
CA ASP A 47 13.04 10.50 9.35
C ASP A 47 11.61 9.96 9.34
N GLU A 48 10.81 10.21 10.37
CA GLU A 48 9.41 9.82 10.42
C GLU A 48 8.60 10.55 9.35
N ALA A 49 8.75 11.85 9.23
CA ALA A 49 8.13 12.64 8.18
C ALA A 49 8.61 12.21 6.77
N LYS A 50 9.91 11.90 6.60
CA LYS A 50 10.44 11.39 5.34
C LYS A 50 9.80 10.07 4.96
N VAL A 51 9.76 9.09 5.88
CA VAL A 51 9.12 7.79 5.65
C VAL A 51 7.66 7.98 5.27
N PHE A 52 6.94 8.83 6.00
CA PHE A 52 5.53 9.12 5.71
C PHE A 52 5.32 9.64 4.28
N TYR A 53 6.10 10.63 3.85
CA TYR A 53 5.93 11.21 2.51
C TYR A 53 6.44 10.29 1.39
N ILE A 54 7.52 9.55 1.60
CA ILE A 54 8.02 8.59 0.60
C ILE A 54 7.04 7.41 0.48
N LYS A 55 6.51 6.90 1.61
CA LYS A 55 5.44 5.90 1.60
C LYS A 55 4.21 6.40 0.84
N MET A 56 3.81 7.65 1.06
CA MET A 56 2.71 8.27 0.32
C MET A 56 2.94 8.24 -1.20
N LYS A 57 4.17 8.44 -1.67
CA LYS A 57 4.50 8.28 -3.11
C LYS A 57 4.27 6.83 -3.57
N GLY A 58 4.67 5.85 -2.78
CA GLY A 58 4.37 4.43 -3.03
C GLY A 58 2.87 4.19 -3.14
N ASP A 59 2.10 4.67 -2.16
CA ASP A 59 0.66 4.47 -2.08
C ASP A 59 -0.08 5.06 -3.29
N TYR A 60 0.19 6.30 -3.67
CA TYR A 60 -0.50 6.94 -4.79
C TYR A 60 -0.10 6.37 -6.16
N ASN A 61 1.14 5.91 -6.34
CA ASN A 61 1.52 5.13 -7.53
C ASN A 61 0.83 3.76 -7.55
N ARG A 62 0.71 3.07 -6.40
CA ARG A 62 -0.03 1.81 -6.29
C ARG A 62 -1.50 2.00 -6.66
N TYR A 63 -2.17 3.04 -6.16
CA TYR A 63 -3.56 3.31 -6.52
C TYR A 63 -3.76 3.48 -8.03
N ILE A 64 -2.83 4.11 -8.73
CA ILE A 64 -2.89 4.18 -10.20
C ILE A 64 -2.64 2.79 -10.81
N ALA A 65 -1.71 2.01 -10.28
CA ALA A 65 -1.38 0.68 -10.80
C ALA A 65 -2.54 -0.33 -10.72
N GLU A 66 -3.47 -0.15 -9.76
CA GLU A 66 -4.62 -1.04 -9.56
C GLU A 66 -5.58 -1.05 -10.78
N TYR A 67 -5.71 0.06 -11.49
CA TYR A 67 -6.59 0.16 -12.65
C TYR A 67 -5.86 0.46 -13.97
N ALA A 68 -4.61 0.91 -13.92
CA ALA A 68 -3.84 1.21 -15.11
C ALA A 68 -3.49 -0.06 -15.92
N GLU A 69 -3.32 0.13 -17.22
CA GLU A 69 -2.94 -0.94 -18.16
C GLU A 69 -1.70 -0.54 -18.95
N GLY A 70 -1.04 -1.53 -19.57
CA GLY A 70 0.08 -1.33 -20.49
C GLY A 70 1.28 -0.63 -19.86
N ASP A 71 1.85 0.34 -20.62
CA ASP A 71 3.08 1.05 -20.21
C ASP A 71 2.89 1.89 -18.96
N LEU A 72 1.70 2.48 -18.77
CA LEU A 72 1.40 3.26 -17.57
C LEU A 72 1.44 2.38 -16.33
N LYS A 73 0.81 1.21 -16.35
CA LYS A 73 0.84 0.27 -15.22
C LYS A 73 2.28 -0.09 -14.85
N LYS A 74 3.09 -0.41 -15.84
CA LYS A 74 4.50 -0.74 -15.61
C LYS A 74 5.25 0.43 -14.96
N GLN A 75 5.12 1.62 -15.51
CA GLN A 75 5.80 2.82 -14.99
C GLN A 75 5.43 3.09 -13.54
N VAL A 76 4.11 3.18 -13.22
CA VAL A 76 3.69 3.50 -11.86
C VAL A 76 4.00 2.38 -10.86
N SER A 77 4.02 1.10 -11.31
CA SER A 77 4.45 -0.01 -10.46
C SER A 77 5.95 0.08 -10.15
N ASP A 78 6.79 0.41 -11.13
CA ASP A 78 8.23 0.62 -10.94
C ASP A 78 8.49 1.82 -10.00
N ASP A 79 7.71 2.89 -10.13
CA ASP A 79 7.82 4.07 -9.27
C ASP A 79 7.32 3.81 -7.85
N ALA A 80 6.25 3.01 -7.68
CA ALA A 80 5.77 2.56 -6.38
C ALA A 80 6.81 1.69 -5.67
N LEU A 81 7.39 0.72 -6.38
CA LEU A 81 8.44 -0.16 -5.86
C LEU A 81 9.61 0.64 -5.31
N LYS A 82 10.16 1.56 -6.12
CA LYS A 82 11.27 2.41 -5.70
C LYS A 82 10.94 3.24 -4.45
N ALA A 83 9.74 3.80 -4.41
CA ALA A 83 9.31 4.60 -3.26
C ALA A 83 9.20 3.74 -1.99
N TYR A 84 8.61 2.55 -2.07
CA TYR A 84 8.51 1.66 -0.92
C TYR A 84 9.88 1.14 -0.45
N GLU A 85 10.79 0.84 -1.38
CA GLU A 85 12.17 0.45 -1.04
C GLU A 85 12.92 1.60 -0.35
N GLU A 86 12.85 2.82 -0.89
CA GLU A 86 13.46 4.01 -0.30
C GLU A 86 12.88 4.28 1.10
N ALA A 87 11.55 4.25 1.26
CA ALA A 87 10.90 4.41 2.56
C ALA A 87 11.37 3.36 3.56
N THR A 88 11.53 2.10 3.12
CA THR A 88 12.00 1.00 3.97
C THR A 88 13.43 1.22 4.47
N GLU A 89 14.32 1.76 3.64
CA GLU A 89 15.68 2.10 4.07
C GLU A 89 15.69 3.20 5.15
N VAL A 90 14.92 4.26 4.96
CA VAL A 90 14.81 5.34 5.97
C VAL A 90 14.14 4.84 7.25
N ALA A 91 13.13 3.99 7.13
CA ALA A 91 12.38 3.45 8.26
C ALA A 91 13.21 2.56 9.21
N LYS A 92 14.43 2.15 8.81
CA LYS A 92 15.35 1.41 9.71
C LYS A 92 15.76 2.22 10.93
N SER A 93 15.69 3.54 10.88
CA SER A 93 15.97 4.45 12.01
C SER A 93 14.79 4.58 12.98
N LEU A 94 13.58 4.16 12.59
CA LEU A 94 12.39 4.29 13.41
C LEU A 94 12.26 3.14 14.42
N PRO A 95 11.62 3.38 15.57
CA PRO A 95 11.24 2.31 16.50
C PRO A 95 10.41 1.23 15.80
N VAL A 96 10.57 -0.02 16.24
CA VAL A 96 9.87 -1.18 15.64
C VAL A 96 8.35 -1.02 15.65
N LEU A 97 7.80 -0.45 16.74
CA LEU A 97 6.37 -0.22 16.92
C LEU A 97 5.90 1.14 16.39
N ASN A 98 6.74 1.86 15.64
CA ASN A 98 6.30 3.11 15.04
C ASN A 98 5.17 2.85 14.01
N PRO A 99 3.99 3.51 14.14
CA PRO A 99 2.83 3.22 13.30
C PRO A 99 3.07 3.53 11.83
N ILE A 100 3.92 4.50 11.50
CA ILE A 100 4.28 4.82 10.11
C ILE A 100 5.14 3.71 9.52
N GLY A 101 6.10 3.16 10.29
CA GLY A 101 6.92 2.03 9.90
C GLY A 101 6.12 0.74 9.70
N LEU A 102 5.19 0.44 10.60
CA LEU A 102 4.27 -0.69 10.45
C LEU A 102 3.31 -0.51 9.27
N GLY A 103 2.77 0.70 9.09
CA GLY A 103 1.93 1.04 7.94
C GLY A 103 2.67 0.97 6.60
N LEU A 104 3.97 1.24 6.59
CA LEU A 104 4.82 1.03 5.42
C LEU A 104 4.91 -0.47 5.10
N ALA A 105 5.22 -1.32 6.08
CA ALA A 105 5.29 -2.76 5.88
C ALA A 105 3.95 -3.34 5.40
N LEU A 106 2.84 -2.89 5.97
CA LEU A 106 1.49 -3.26 5.54
C LEU A 106 1.25 -2.92 4.06
N ASN A 107 1.42 -1.66 3.68
CA ASN A 107 1.13 -1.22 2.31
C ASN A 107 2.10 -1.80 1.29
N PHE A 108 3.37 -1.99 1.66
CA PHE A 108 4.36 -2.61 0.78
C PHE A 108 4.08 -4.11 0.57
N SER A 109 3.65 -4.83 1.60
CA SER A 109 3.23 -6.23 1.44
C SER A 109 1.98 -6.36 0.56
N VAL A 110 0.97 -5.49 0.74
CA VAL A 110 -0.21 -5.41 -0.13
C VAL A 110 0.17 -5.11 -1.58
N PHE A 111 1.11 -4.19 -1.82
CA PHE A 111 1.61 -3.89 -3.15
C PHE A 111 2.23 -5.13 -3.84
N TYR A 112 3.05 -5.90 -3.13
CA TYR A 112 3.59 -7.14 -3.68
C TYR A 112 2.49 -8.17 -3.95
N TYR A 113 1.51 -8.28 -3.07
CA TYR A 113 0.42 -9.23 -3.21
C TYR A 113 -0.49 -8.89 -4.40
N GLU A 114 -1.02 -7.67 -4.45
CA GLU A 114 -2.09 -7.28 -5.38
C GLU A 114 -1.59 -6.75 -6.73
N VAL A 115 -0.44 -6.03 -6.74
CA VAL A 115 0.04 -5.35 -7.95
C VAL A 115 1.14 -6.13 -8.66
N ILE A 116 2.15 -6.59 -7.90
CA ILE A 116 3.27 -7.37 -8.44
C ILE A 116 2.89 -8.85 -8.60
N ASN A 117 1.92 -9.33 -7.83
CA ASN A 117 1.51 -10.74 -7.77
C ASN A 117 2.64 -11.68 -7.31
N ASP A 118 3.52 -11.17 -6.45
CA ASP A 118 4.56 -11.95 -5.76
C ASP A 118 4.12 -12.21 -4.31
N HIS A 119 3.28 -13.22 -4.14
CA HIS A 119 2.69 -13.59 -2.86
C HIS A 119 3.76 -14.00 -1.82
N LYS A 120 4.83 -14.65 -2.27
CA LYS A 120 5.92 -15.05 -1.37
C LYS A 120 6.63 -13.85 -0.77
N LYS A 121 6.90 -12.84 -1.59
CA LYS A 121 7.53 -11.61 -1.12
C LYS A 121 6.61 -10.80 -0.21
N ALA A 122 5.31 -10.77 -0.51
CA ALA A 122 4.30 -10.15 0.35
C ALA A 122 4.29 -10.77 1.76
N ILE A 123 4.23 -12.11 1.83
CA ILE A 123 4.28 -12.87 3.08
C ILE A 123 5.60 -12.63 3.83
N GLU A 124 6.74 -12.64 3.14
CA GLU A 124 8.06 -12.37 3.75
C GLU A 124 8.10 -11.00 4.45
N ILE A 125 7.62 -9.95 3.79
CA ILE A 125 7.59 -8.59 4.34
C ILE A 125 6.67 -8.52 5.55
N ALA A 126 5.43 -9.00 5.42
CA ALA A 126 4.45 -8.99 6.51
C ALA A 126 4.95 -9.78 7.72
N LYS A 127 5.44 -11.01 7.50
CA LYS A 127 5.98 -11.86 8.55
C LYS A 127 7.16 -11.23 9.28
N SER A 128 8.11 -10.64 8.53
CA SER A 128 9.25 -9.96 9.15
C SER A 128 8.83 -8.80 10.05
N ALA A 129 7.80 -8.04 9.65
CA ALA A 129 7.29 -6.93 10.44
C ALA A 129 6.54 -7.42 11.69
N VAL A 130 5.67 -8.43 11.54
CA VAL A 130 4.93 -9.05 12.67
C VAL A 130 5.90 -9.65 13.68
N GLU A 131 6.89 -10.45 13.26
CA GLU A 131 7.86 -11.09 14.16
C GLU A 131 8.71 -10.08 14.96
N LYS A 132 8.96 -8.91 14.41
CA LYS A 132 9.66 -7.83 15.13
C LYS A 132 8.72 -7.15 16.13
N ALA A 133 7.49 -6.85 15.70
CA ALA A 133 6.49 -6.22 16.55
C ALA A 133 6.10 -7.10 17.74
N ASP A 134 5.94 -8.42 17.55
CA ASP A 134 5.63 -9.40 18.60
C ASP A 134 6.59 -9.37 19.79
N LYS A 135 7.86 -9.01 19.54
CA LYS A 135 8.88 -8.93 20.59
C LYS A 135 8.76 -7.67 21.44
N GLU A 136 8.24 -6.61 20.87
CA GLU A 136 8.16 -5.28 21.50
C GLU A 136 6.76 -4.98 22.05
N LEU A 137 5.69 -5.57 21.49
CA LEU A 137 4.30 -5.36 21.93
C LEU A 137 4.10 -5.59 23.44
N PRO A 138 4.68 -6.65 24.07
CA PRO A 138 4.51 -6.86 25.52
C PRO A 138 5.08 -5.72 26.38
N ASN A 139 5.87 -4.82 25.81
CA ASN A 139 6.49 -3.72 26.50
C ASN A 139 5.65 -2.44 26.50
N ILE A 140 4.51 -2.41 25.80
CA ILE A 140 3.60 -1.25 25.72
C ILE A 140 2.24 -1.58 26.30
N ASP A 141 1.52 -0.56 26.74
CA ASP A 141 0.11 -0.66 27.12
C ASP A 141 -0.74 -0.57 25.84
N GLU A 142 -1.29 -1.70 25.41
CA GLU A 142 -2.09 -1.79 24.17
C GLU A 142 -3.40 -0.99 24.26
N ASP A 143 -3.92 -0.75 25.46
CA ASP A 143 -5.15 0.00 25.70
C ASP A 143 -4.92 1.52 25.77
N ALA A 144 -3.66 1.97 25.81
CA ALA A 144 -3.33 3.38 25.85
C ALA A 144 -3.67 4.06 24.50
N ASP A 145 -4.29 5.24 24.55
CA ASP A 145 -4.67 6.00 23.35
C ASP A 145 -3.47 6.28 22.42
N GLU A 146 -2.29 6.48 22.98
CA GLU A 146 -1.04 6.71 22.22
C GLU A 146 -0.58 5.52 21.40
N ASN A 147 -0.95 4.28 21.78
CA ASN A 147 -0.58 3.05 21.09
C ASN A 147 -1.67 2.52 20.14
N ARG A 148 -2.82 3.18 20.09
CA ARG A 148 -4.00 2.74 19.34
C ARG A 148 -3.73 2.51 17.85
N ASP A 149 -3.02 3.45 17.21
CA ASP A 149 -2.69 3.34 15.78
C ASP A 149 -1.72 2.18 15.54
N THR A 150 -0.72 2.02 16.41
CA THR A 150 0.25 0.90 16.37
C THR A 150 -0.47 -0.44 16.44
N VAL A 151 -1.33 -0.64 17.43
CA VAL A 151 -2.07 -1.89 17.63
C VAL A 151 -3.02 -2.16 16.46
N SER A 152 -3.71 -1.12 15.97
CA SER A 152 -4.62 -1.26 14.83
C SER A 152 -3.89 -1.70 13.56
N ILE A 153 -2.76 -1.08 13.22
CA ILE A 153 -1.98 -1.41 12.02
C ILE A 153 -1.33 -2.79 12.17
N TYR A 154 -0.81 -3.12 13.35
CA TYR A 154 -0.27 -4.46 13.62
C TYR A 154 -1.32 -5.54 13.42
N ASN A 155 -2.53 -5.36 13.93
CA ASN A 155 -3.62 -6.33 13.75
C ASN A 155 -3.97 -6.53 12.27
N LEU A 156 -4.08 -5.45 11.49
CA LEU A 156 -4.31 -5.54 10.04
C LEU A 156 -3.18 -6.28 9.32
N LEU A 157 -1.94 -6.02 9.70
CA LEU A 157 -0.78 -6.69 9.10
C LEU A 157 -0.80 -8.21 9.40
N LYS A 158 -1.17 -8.58 10.63
CA LYS A 158 -1.29 -9.96 11.06
C LYS A 158 -2.45 -10.67 10.37
N GLU A 159 -3.62 -10.03 10.28
CA GLU A 159 -4.78 -10.58 9.56
C GLU A 159 -4.46 -10.86 8.09
N ASN A 160 -3.78 -9.93 7.39
CA ASN A 160 -3.33 -10.16 6.02
C ASN A 160 -2.36 -11.33 5.93
N LEU A 161 -1.37 -11.39 6.84
CA LEU A 161 -0.41 -12.49 6.88
C LEU A 161 -1.08 -13.84 7.04
N ASP A 162 -1.99 -13.97 8.02
CA ASP A 162 -2.69 -15.22 8.31
C ASP A 162 -3.55 -15.65 7.12
N MET A 163 -4.23 -14.71 6.46
CA MET A 163 -5.02 -14.96 5.27
C MET A 163 -4.14 -15.48 4.12
N TRP A 164 -3.05 -14.78 3.79
CA TRP A 164 -2.17 -15.15 2.67
C TRP A 164 -1.44 -16.48 2.87
N VAL A 165 -1.01 -16.78 4.11
CA VAL A 165 -0.41 -18.08 4.43
C VAL A 165 -1.44 -19.20 4.27
N SER A 166 -2.68 -18.99 4.71
CA SER A 166 -3.77 -19.97 4.55
C SER A 166 -4.13 -20.23 3.08
N GLU A 167 -4.08 -19.20 2.23
CA GLU A 167 -4.32 -19.32 0.79
C GLU A 167 -3.20 -20.12 0.10
N GLU A 168 -1.91 -19.84 0.41
CA GLU A 168 -0.79 -20.63 -0.14
C GLU A 168 -0.82 -22.10 0.28
N GLU A 169 -1.23 -22.40 1.52
CA GLU A 169 -1.35 -23.79 2.01
C GLU A 169 -2.55 -24.53 1.37
N GLY A 170 -3.61 -23.82 1.01
CA GLY A 170 -4.80 -24.39 0.37
C GLY A 170 -4.63 -24.67 -1.13
N GLU A 171 -3.63 -24.09 -1.79
CA GLU A 171 -3.31 -24.31 -3.22
C GLU A 171 -2.32 -25.46 -3.45
N GLN A 172 -1.76 -26.09 -2.39
CA GLN A 172 -0.86 -27.25 -2.45
C GLN A 172 -1.64 -28.56 -2.28
#